data_830042d0268a8844d48582ebc96412d1
#
_entry.id   830042d0268a8844d48582ebc96412d1
#
_cell.length_a   1.000
_cell.length_b   1.000
_cell.length_c   1.000
_cell.angle_alpha   90.00
_cell.angle_beta   90.00
_cell.angle_gamma   90.00
#
_symmetry.space_group_name_H-M   'P 1'
#
loop_
_entity.id
_entity.type
_entity.pdbx_description
1 polymer ?
#
loop_
_entity_poly.entity_id
_entity_poly.type
_entity_poly.pdbx_seq_one_letter_code
_entity_poly.pdbx_strand_id
1 'polypeptide(L)'
;MKTVKEILFAIIMLLLSPAMNAQRCAVLEFKAGVGISQNDVDGISAIFITYFRPNGYTMVERTQIDKVIDEQGFQRSKMTQSQMVRVGQLLNVSKIVVGDINVVMGQYNVDVRVINVETGTISATEGATFATSSYRSSMQSVAQKLAAKIAITPGSTVQAQQWIDLGLPSGTLWKSANEKGGFYTYEEAVSKFGDKLPTREQLEELKGMCTWTWTGRGYKVTGDNGNSIVLPAAGYRDCDGYVYFVGTYGHYWSSTPGDSDYAWRLNFDSSEVYMYYNYRCYGRSVRLVQGQ
;
A
#
# COMPACT_ATOMS: atom_id res chain seq x y z
N MET A 1 -38.39 -18.12 28.05
CA MET A 1 -37.61 -16.99 28.61
C MET A 1 -36.12 -17.30 28.39
N LYS A 2 -35.46 -16.56 27.55
CA LYS A 2 -33.98 -16.68 27.39
C LYS A 2 -33.34 -16.14 28.66
N THR A 3 -32.38 -16.85 29.21
CA THR A 3 -31.74 -16.50 30.49
C THR A 3 -30.88 -15.24 30.31
N VAL A 4 -30.74 -14.43 31.37
CA VAL A 4 -29.93 -13.21 31.40
C VAL A 4 -28.48 -13.47 30.90
N LYS A 5 -27.96 -14.68 31.11
CA LYS A 5 -26.66 -15.14 30.58
C LYS A 5 -26.59 -15.20 29.05
N GLU A 6 -27.66 -15.64 28.37
CA GLU A 6 -27.70 -15.72 26.91
C GLU A 6 -27.79 -14.31 26.27
N ILE A 7 -28.49 -13.40 26.94
CA ILE A 7 -28.59 -12.00 26.51
C ILE A 7 -27.26 -11.29 26.73
N LEU A 8 -26.57 -11.55 27.84
CA LEU A 8 -25.25 -10.97 28.12
C LEU A 8 -24.18 -11.49 27.13
N PHE A 9 -24.26 -12.77 26.76
CA PHE A 9 -23.33 -13.37 25.75
C PHE A 9 -23.58 -12.81 24.34
N ALA A 10 -24.85 -12.58 23.98
CA ALA A 10 -25.20 -11.94 22.70
C ALA A 10 -24.78 -10.47 22.65
N ILE A 11 -24.84 -9.73 23.75
CA ILE A 11 -24.40 -8.33 23.84
C ILE A 11 -22.86 -8.25 23.81
N ILE A 12 -22.14 -9.19 24.43
CA ILE A 12 -20.66 -9.26 24.37
C ILE A 12 -20.18 -9.65 22.98
N MET A 13 -20.88 -10.53 22.24
CA MET A 13 -20.57 -10.85 20.85
C MET A 13 -20.82 -9.67 19.90
N LEU A 14 -21.78 -8.77 20.22
CA LEU A 14 -22.03 -7.57 19.40
C LEU A 14 -20.98 -6.48 19.62
N LEU A 15 -20.27 -6.49 20.76
CA LEU A 15 -19.19 -5.53 21.08
C LEU A 15 -17.81 -5.98 20.62
N LEU A 16 -17.68 -7.23 20.14
CA LEU A 16 -16.45 -7.80 19.56
C LEU A 16 -16.45 -7.83 18.03
N SER A 17 -17.28 -7.00 17.38
CA SER A 17 -17.07 -6.74 15.97
C SER A 17 -15.68 -6.07 15.85
N PRO A 18 -14.68 -6.69 15.17
CA PRO A 18 -13.43 -6.01 14.95
C PRO A 18 -13.80 -4.73 14.19
N ALA A 19 -13.50 -3.57 14.78
CA ALA A 19 -13.60 -2.32 14.06
C ALA A 19 -12.80 -2.52 12.76
N MET A 20 -13.49 -2.66 11.62
CA MET A 20 -12.84 -2.68 10.32
C MET A 20 -12.11 -1.35 10.23
N ASN A 21 -10.78 -1.38 10.45
CA ASN A 21 -9.94 -0.22 10.19
C ASN A 21 -10.12 0.12 8.72
N ALA A 22 -11.00 1.08 8.43
CA ALA A 22 -11.24 1.56 7.08
C ALA A 22 -9.88 1.94 6.48
N GLN A 23 -9.55 1.33 5.35
CA GLN A 23 -8.34 1.71 4.63
C GLN A 23 -8.48 3.16 4.17
N ARG A 24 -7.37 3.86 4.04
CA ARG A 24 -7.39 5.26 3.58
C ARG A 24 -7.05 5.33 2.09
N CYS A 25 -7.71 6.25 1.39
CA CYS A 25 -7.50 6.52 -0.04
C CYS A 25 -7.38 8.03 -0.27
N ALA A 26 -6.46 8.43 -1.13
CA ALA A 26 -6.28 9.82 -1.55
C ALA A 26 -6.53 9.97 -3.06
N VAL A 27 -7.24 11.03 -3.47
CA VAL A 27 -7.36 11.42 -4.87
C VAL A 27 -6.46 12.63 -5.09
N LEU A 28 -5.42 12.47 -5.91
CA LEU A 28 -4.55 13.57 -6.29
C LEU A 28 -5.21 14.42 -7.37
N GLU A 29 -4.58 15.56 -7.66
CA GLU A 29 -5.00 16.45 -8.74
C GLU A 29 -4.90 15.74 -10.09
N PHE A 30 -5.96 15.86 -10.91
CA PHE A 30 -5.95 15.35 -12.28
C PHE A 30 -5.11 16.27 -13.16
N LYS A 31 -4.43 15.70 -14.13
CA LYS A 31 -3.58 16.45 -15.06
C LYS A 31 -4.35 16.90 -16.28
N ALA A 32 -4.15 18.15 -16.66
CA ALA A 32 -4.55 18.65 -17.95
C ALA A 32 -3.60 18.13 -19.03
N GLY A 33 -4.16 17.49 -20.04
CA GLY A 33 -3.46 17.07 -21.23
C GLY A 33 -3.71 18.03 -22.39
N VAL A 34 -3.78 17.48 -23.61
CA VAL A 34 -3.96 18.28 -24.82
C VAL A 34 -5.38 18.86 -24.88
N GLY A 35 -5.47 20.14 -25.27
CA GLY A 35 -6.74 20.79 -25.65
C GLY A 35 -7.62 21.23 -24.46
N ILE A 36 -7.12 21.20 -23.21
CA ILE A 36 -7.87 21.59 -22.01
C ILE A 36 -6.99 22.37 -21.04
N SER A 37 -7.55 23.34 -20.34
CA SER A 37 -6.87 24.06 -19.26
C SER A 37 -6.90 23.30 -17.94
N GLN A 38 -5.94 23.56 -17.03
CA GLN A 38 -5.95 22.95 -15.69
C GLN A 38 -7.19 23.38 -14.90
N ASN A 39 -7.65 24.62 -15.02
CA ASN A 39 -8.87 25.09 -14.35
C ASN A 39 -10.12 24.28 -14.75
N ASP A 40 -10.24 23.94 -16.03
CA ASP A 40 -11.36 23.11 -16.50
C ASP A 40 -11.25 21.68 -15.97
N VAL A 41 -10.00 21.13 -15.94
CA VAL A 41 -9.73 19.81 -15.35
C VAL A 41 -10.10 19.79 -13.88
N ASP A 42 -9.76 20.83 -13.12
CA ASP A 42 -10.09 20.95 -11.69
C ASP A 42 -11.61 20.94 -11.48
N GLY A 43 -12.35 21.68 -12.30
CA GLY A 43 -13.81 21.69 -12.28
C GLY A 43 -14.44 20.32 -12.60
N ILE A 44 -13.89 19.62 -13.61
CA ILE A 44 -14.37 18.30 -14.01
C ILE A 44 -13.99 17.24 -12.97
N SER A 45 -12.77 17.27 -12.44
CA SER A 45 -12.29 16.33 -11.42
C SER A 45 -13.01 16.47 -10.07
N ALA A 46 -13.52 17.66 -9.75
CA ALA A 46 -14.34 17.88 -8.55
C ALA A 46 -15.61 17.01 -8.57
N ILE A 47 -16.18 16.76 -9.76
CA ILE A 47 -17.32 15.86 -9.92
C ILE A 47 -16.89 14.42 -9.59
N PHE A 48 -15.76 13.98 -10.15
CA PHE A 48 -15.21 12.67 -9.84
C PHE A 48 -15.02 12.49 -8.32
N ILE A 49 -14.35 13.46 -7.66
CA ILE A 49 -14.09 13.43 -6.22
C ILE A 49 -15.41 13.35 -5.41
N THR A 50 -16.47 14.02 -5.86
CA THR A 50 -17.77 13.99 -5.19
C THR A 50 -18.41 12.59 -5.21
N TYR A 51 -18.31 11.86 -6.31
CA TYR A 51 -18.95 10.56 -6.50
C TYR A 51 -18.04 9.36 -6.25
N PHE A 52 -16.72 9.56 -6.12
CA PHE A 52 -15.79 8.50 -5.82
C PHE A 52 -15.84 8.17 -4.33
N ARG A 53 -16.63 7.15 -3.98
CA ARG A 53 -16.84 6.69 -2.60
C ARG A 53 -16.69 5.17 -2.56
N PRO A 54 -15.45 4.65 -2.60
CA PRO A 54 -15.22 3.21 -2.54
C PRO A 54 -15.55 2.69 -1.14
N ASN A 55 -16.37 1.64 -1.08
CA ASN A 55 -16.73 1.02 0.19
C ASN A 55 -15.49 0.48 0.91
N GLY A 56 -15.42 0.64 2.23
CA GLY A 56 -14.29 0.21 3.06
C GLY A 56 -13.10 1.18 3.07
N TYR A 57 -13.20 2.36 2.42
CA TYR A 57 -12.16 3.37 2.44
C TYR A 57 -12.63 4.68 3.09
N THR A 58 -11.74 5.28 3.87
CA THR A 58 -11.86 6.68 4.31
C THR A 58 -11.06 7.56 3.36
N MET A 59 -11.71 8.57 2.81
CA MET A 59 -11.05 9.52 1.90
C MET A 59 -10.23 10.54 2.69
N VAL A 60 -9.05 10.86 2.17
CA VAL A 60 -8.18 11.91 2.73
C VAL A 60 -8.64 13.27 2.22
N GLU A 61 -8.73 14.23 3.12
CA GLU A 61 -9.11 15.60 2.81
C GLU A 61 -8.06 16.30 1.91
N ARG A 62 -8.53 17.12 0.99
CA ARG A 62 -7.68 17.83 0.01
C ARG A 62 -6.60 18.65 0.69
N THR A 63 -6.92 19.36 1.76
CA THR A 63 -5.98 20.21 2.51
C THR A 63 -4.80 19.43 3.08
N GLN A 64 -5.01 18.16 3.51
CA GLN A 64 -3.94 17.29 3.98
C GLN A 64 -3.03 16.85 2.83
N ILE A 65 -3.62 16.56 1.66
CA ILE A 65 -2.88 16.18 0.46
C ILE A 65 -1.99 17.34 0.01
N ASP A 66 -2.56 18.53 -0.10
CA ASP A 66 -1.86 19.74 -0.55
C ASP A 66 -0.70 20.08 0.38
N LYS A 67 -0.91 20.02 1.69
CA LYS A 67 0.15 20.25 2.69
C LYS A 67 1.34 19.30 2.48
N VAL A 68 1.10 18.02 2.32
CA VAL A 68 2.19 17.03 2.10
C VAL A 68 2.92 17.29 0.79
N ILE A 69 2.21 17.61 -0.30
CA ILE A 69 2.82 17.91 -1.60
C ILE A 69 3.72 19.15 -1.51
N ASP A 70 3.24 20.22 -0.85
CA ASP A 70 3.97 21.46 -0.68
C ASP A 70 5.20 21.29 0.21
N GLU A 71 5.08 20.57 1.33
CA GLU A 71 6.20 20.24 2.22
C GLU A 71 7.31 19.42 1.52
N GLN A 72 6.94 18.61 0.52
CA GLN A 72 7.92 17.83 -0.29
C GLN A 72 8.47 18.63 -1.48
N GLY A 73 7.97 19.84 -1.76
CA GLY A 73 8.35 20.64 -2.91
C GLY A 73 7.99 20.02 -4.26
N PHE A 74 6.99 19.15 -4.30
CA PHE A 74 6.58 18.49 -5.53
C PHE A 74 5.70 19.40 -6.39
N GLN A 75 5.96 19.40 -7.70
CA GLN A 75 5.09 20.07 -8.67
C GLN A 75 3.91 19.16 -9.02
N ARG A 76 2.68 19.53 -8.60
CA ARG A 76 1.45 18.73 -8.74
C ARG A 76 1.26 18.16 -10.15
N SER A 77 1.38 19.01 -11.17
CA SER A 77 1.19 18.62 -12.59
C SER A 77 2.30 17.75 -13.17
N LYS A 78 3.46 17.65 -12.49
CA LYS A 78 4.65 16.93 -12.98
C LYS A 78 5.08 15.77 -12.09
N MET A 79 4.27 15.41 -11.09
CA MET A 79 4.63 14.30 -10.20
C MET A 79 4.82 13.00 -10.96
N THR A 80 5.96 12.36 -10.71
CA THR A 80 6.22 10.99 -11.15
C THR A 80 5.43 10.00 -10.29
N GLN A 81 5.24 8.77 -10.78
CA GLN A 81 4.58 7.73 -9.99
C GLN A 81 5.30 7.48 -8.67
N SER A 82 6.63 7.61 -8.61
CA SER A 82 7.43 7.49 -7.39
C SER A 82 7.08 8.56 -6.36
N GLN A 83 6.94 9.80 -6.81
CA GLN A 83 6.53 10.91 -5.95
C GLN A 83 5.09 10.75 -5.45
N MET A 84 4.17 10.27 -6.31
CA MET A 84 2.79 9.96 -5.90
C MET A 84 2.74 8.90 -4.82
N VAL A 85 3.51 7.80 -4.96
CA VAL A 85 3.64 6.76 -3.94
C VAL A 85 4.22 7.33 -2.65
N ARG A 86 5.23 8.21 -2.74
CA ARG A 86 5.80 8.89 -1.57
C ARG A 86 4.75 9.73 -0.83
N VAL A 87 3.96 10.51 -1.55
CA VAL A 87 2.82 11.26 -0.98
C VAL A 87 1.85 10.30 -0.27
N GLY A 88 1.53 9.16 -0.88
CA GLY A 88 0.67 8.15 -0.28
C GLY A 88 1.21 7.56 1.01
N GLN A 89 2.51 7.30 1.08
CA GLN A 89 3.18 6.83 2.29
C GLN A 89 3.09 7.88 3.42
N LEU A 90 3.38 9.14 3.11
CA LEU A 90 3.32 10.25 4.07
C LEU A 90 1.89 10.50 4.58
N LEU A 91 0.88 10.34 3.71
CA LEU A 91 -0.53 10.42 4.07
C LEU A 91 -1.05 9.17 4.79
N ASN A 92 -0.24 8.10 4.87
CA ASN A 92 -0.65 6.79 5.39
C ASN A 92 -1.92 6.28 4.70
N VAL A 93 -1.92 6.26 3.36
CA VAL A 93 -3.00 5.71 2.55
C VAL A 93 -2.55 4.43 1.84
N SER A 94 -3.48 3.50 1.61
CA SER A 94 -3.20 2.28 0.85
C SER A 94 -3.38 2.45 -0.66
N LYS A 95 -4.17 3.43 -1.08
CA LYS A 95 -4.48 3.71 -2.47
C LYS A 95 -4.36 5.20 -2.78
N ILE A 96 -3.80 5.49 -3.97
CA ILE A 96 -3.82 6.82 -4.58
C ILE A 96 -4.55 6.72 -5.91
N VAL A 97 -5.43 7.68 -6.16
CA VAL A 97 -6.11 7.84 -7.44
C VAL A 97 -5.52 9.04 -8.16
N VAL A 98 -5.21 8.86 -9.42
CA VAL A 98 -4.70 9.89 -10.33
C VAL A 98 -5.46 9.82 -11.64
N GLY A 99 -5.62 10.94 -12.31
CA GLY A 99 -6.30 11.01 -13.60
C GLY A 99 -5.66 11.98 -14.56
N ASP A 100 -5.88 11.74 -15.83
CA ASP A 100 -5.50 12.61 -16.94
C ASP A 100 -6.73 12.91 -17.76
N ILE A 101 -6.92 14.16 -18.19
CA ILE A 101 -8.01 14.61 -19.04
C ILE A 101 -7.45 15.30 -20.27
N ASN A 102 -7.86 14.84 -21.45
CA ASN A 102 -7.54 15.42 -22.75
C ASN A 102 -8.82 15.82 -23.49
N VAL A 103 -8.73 16.83 -24.37
CA VAL A 103 -9.79 17.13 -25.31
C VAL A 103 -9.28 16.92 -26.73
N VAL A 104 -9.87 15.98 -27.44
CA VAL A 104 -9.53 15.64 -28.83
C VAL A 104 -10.81 15.64 -29.65
N MET A 105 -10.82 16.37 -30.75
CA MET A 105 -12.00 16.50 -31.63
C MET A 105 -13.30 16.89 -30.89
N GLY A 106 -13.19 17.80 -29.90
CA GLY A 106 -14.32 18.27 -29.12
C GLY A 106 -14.90 17.26 -28.10
N GLN A 107 -14.18 16.15 -27.86
CA GLN A 107 -14.57 15.16 -26.88
C GLN A 107 -13.55 15.11 -25.73
N TYR A 108 -14.03 14.92 -24.51
CA TYR A 108 -13.20 14.61 -23.35
C TYR A 108 -12.78 13.13 -23.40
N ASN A 109 -11.49 12.92 -23.23
CA ASN A 109 -10.90 11.60 -22.98
C ASN A 109 -10.33 11.62 -21.56
N VAL A 110 -10.88 10.79 -20.71
CA VAL A 110 -10.53 10.70 -19.29
C VAL A 110 -9.98 9.32 -19.01
N ASP A 111 -8.79 9.29 -18.39
CA ASP A 111 -8.14 8.08 -17.92
C ASP A 111 -7.83 8.22 -16.43
N VAL A 112 -8.37 7.32 -15.60
CA VAL A 112 -8.16 7.32 -14.15
C VAL A 112 -7.51 6.00 -13.73
N ARG A 113 -6.49 6.10 -12.87
CA ARG A 113 -5.72 4.96 -12.38
C ARG A 113 -5.67 4.96 -10.86
N VAL A 114 -5.74 3.78 -10.27
CA VAL A 114 -5.54 3.56 -8.84
C VAL A 114 -4.18 2.91 -8.63
N ILE A 115 -3.32 3.57 -7.90
CA ILE A 115 -1.98 3.09 -7.53
C ILE A 115 -2.06 2.47 -6.14
N ASN A 116 -1.60 1.23 -6.00
CA ASN A 116 -1.34 0.63 -4.71
C ASN A 116 -0.06 1.25 -4.13
N VAL A 117 -0.15 1.90 -2.97
CA VAL A 117 0.97 2.63 -2.36
C VAL A 117 2.05 1.68 -1.87
N GLU A 118 1.69 0.50 -1.42
CA GLU A 118 2.64 -0.50 -0.92
C GLU A 118 3.51 -1.08 -2.05
N THR A 119 2.87 -1.50 -3.16
CA THR A 119 3.58 -2.14 -4.27
C THR A 119 4.04 -1.16 -5.34
N GLY A 120 3.50 0.05 -5.35
CA GLY A 120 3.71 1.05 -6.40
C GLY A 120 3.07 0.68 -7.75
N THR A 121 2.23 -0.36 -7.82
CA THR A 121 1.61 -0.85 -9.06
C THR A 121 0.22 -0.27 -9.28
N ILE A 122 -0.22 -0.21 -10.54
CA ILE A 122 -1.60 0.14 -10.88
C ILE A 122 -2.49 -1.05 -10.52
N SER A 123 -3.46 -0.84 -9.63
CA SER A 123 -4.38 -1.88 -9.14
C SER A 123 -5.76 -1.83 -9.79
N ALA A 124 -6.15 -0.72 -10.38
CA ALA A 124 -7.38 -0.56 -11.15
C ALA A 124 -7.28 0.63 -12.10
N THR A 125 -8.03 0.56 -13.19
CA THR A 125 -8.17 1.66 -14.16
C THR A 125 -9.62 1.81 -14.58
N GLU A 126 -10.02 3.02 -14.94
CA GLU A 126 -11.27 3.34 -15.59
C GLU A 126 -11.05 4.50 -16.54
N GLY A 127 -11.68 4.46 -17.72
CA GLY A 127 -11.61 5.51 -18.71
C GLY A 127 -12.94 5.73 -19.41
N ALA A 128 -13.11 6.90 -19.99
CA ALA A 128 -14.26 7.22 -20.80
C ALA A 128 -13.96 8.32 -21.81
N THR A 129 -14.63 8.23 -22.97
CA THR A 129 -14.69 9.30 -23.96
C THR A 129 -16.12 9.81 -24.04
N PHE A 130 -16.31 11.12 -23.94
CA PHE A 130 -17.66 11.70 -23.93
C PHE A 130 -17.69 13.14 -24.46
N ALA A 131 -18.86 13.55 -24.95
CA ALA A 131 -19.08 14.92 -25.41
C ALA A 131 -19.09 15.91 -24.24
N THR A 132 -18.73 17.16 -24.50
CA THR A 132 -18.72 18.24 -23.49
C THR A 132 -20.07 18.43 -22.79
N SER A 133 -21.19 18.16 -23.48
CA SER A 133 -22.53 18.28 -22.89
C SER A 133 -22.87 17.22 -21.84
N SER A 134 -22.18 16.07 -21.85
CA SER A 134 -22.43 14.94 -20.93
C SER A 134 -21.35 14.74 -19.86
N TYR A 135 -20.42 15.70 -19.71
CA TYR A 135 -19.25 15.52 -18.83
C TYR A 135 -19.61 15.18 -17.37
N ARG A 136 -20.68 15.78 -16.84
CA ARG A 136 -21.09 15.56 -15.44
C ARG A 136 -21.53 14.10 -15.20
N SER A 137 -22.44 13.58 -16.00
CA SER A 137 -22.93 12.20 -15.86
C SER A 137 -21.86 11.16 -16.18
N SER A 138 -21.00 11.47 -17.15
CA SER A 138 -19.89 10.60 -17.53
C SER A 138 -18.82 10.52 -16.43
N MET A 139 -18.42 11.64 -15.84
CA MET A 139 -17.47 11.66 -14.71
C MET A 139 -18.05 10.98 -13.46
N GLN A 140 -19.34 11.16 -13.19
CA GLN A 140 -20.03 10.41 -12.15
C GLN A 140 -19.94 8.90 -12.39
N SER A 141 -20.21 8.44 -13.63
CA SER A 141 -20.12 7.03 -13.99
C SER A 141 -18.70 6.47 -13.83
N VAL A 142 -17.67 7.20 -14.30
CA VAL A 142 -16.27 6.83 -14.14
C VAL A 142 -15.91 6.67 -12.65
N ALA A 143 -16.30 7.64 -11.82
CA ALA A 143 -16.05 7.61 -10.38
C ALA A 143 -16.72 6.40 -9.71
N GLN A 144 -17.98 6.15 -9.99
CA GLN A 144 -18.74 5.04 -9.39
C GLN A 144 -18.20 3.67 -9.83
N LYS A 145 -17.88 3.50 -11.12
CA LYS A 145 -17.31 2.26 -11.65
C LYS A 145 -15.93 1.98 -11.03
N LEU A 146 -15.07 3.00 -10.94
CA LEU A 146 -13.75 2.84 -10.33
C LEU A 146 -13.86 2.56 -8.83
N ALA A 147 -14.78 3.24 -8.14
CA ALA A 147 -15.05 3.00 -6.72
C ALA A 147 -15.50 1.55 -6.47
N ALA A 148 -16.38 1.00 -7.34
CA ALA A 148 -16.81 -0.39 -7.25
C ALA A 148 -15.66 -1.39 -7.49
N LYS A 149 -14.73 -1.10 -8.40
CA LYS A 149 -13.55 -1.96 -8.67
C LYS A 149 -12.62 -2.13 -7.49
N ILE A 150 -12.55 -1.13 -6.61
CA ILE A 150 -11.65 -1.17 -5.44
C ILE A 150 -12.39 -1.34 -4.11
N ALA A 151 -13.74 -1.40 -4.15
CA ALA A 151 -14.57 -1.53 -2.96
C ALA A 151 -14.21 -2.78 -2.17
N ILE A 152 -14.14 -2.63 -0.85
CA ILE A 152 -14.00 -3.74 0.08
C ILE A 152 -15.43 -4.19 0.43
N THR A 153 -15.85 -5.33 -0.12
CA THR A 153 -17.20 -5.87 0.14
C THR A 153 -17.20 -6.59 1.50
N PRO A 154 -18.09 -6.23 2.45
CA PRO A 154 -18.28 -7.01 3.66
C PRO A 154 -18.76 -8.42 3.28
N GLY A 155 -18.02 -9.46 3.65
CA GLY A 155 -18.37 -10.85 3.33
C GLY A 155 -17.84 -11.37 2.00
N SER A 156 -17.32 -10.56 1.12
CA SER A 156 -16.32 -11.00 0.15
C SER A 156 -15.04 -11.22 0.96
N THR A 157 -14.75 -12.46 1.28
CA THR A 157 -13.42 -12.89 1.72
C THR A 157 -12.44 -12.82 0.53
N VAL A 158 -12.21 -11.63 0.02
CA VAL A 158 -10.90 -11.13 -0.18
C VAL A 158 -10.55 -10.39 1.13
N GLN A 159 -10.59 -11.10 2.24
CA GLN A 159 -9.41 -11.05 3.10
C GLN A 159 -8.30 -11.36 2.12
N ALA A 160 -7.58 -10.34 1.62
CA ALA A 160 -6.21 -10.54 1.21
C ALA A 160 -5.67 -11.42 2.32
N GLN A 161 -5.43 -12.69 2.01
CA GLN A 161 -5.16 -13.72 2.99
C GLN A 161 -4.07 -13.12 3.84
N GLN A 162 -4.37 -12.73 5.08
CA GLN A 162 -3.44 -11.93 5.89
C GLN A 162 -2.12 -12.69 6.03
N TRP A 163 -2.21 -14.00 5.91
CA TRP A 163 -1.13 -14.97 5.97
C TRP A 163 -1.12 -15.80 4.69
N ILE A 164 -0.02 -15.75 3.97
CA ILE A 164 0.17 -16.44 2.69
C ILE A 164 1.04 -17.66 2.94
N ASP A 165 0.52 -18.83 2.61
CA ASP A 165 1.30 -20.04 2.50
C ASP A 165 2.07 -20.02 1.16
N LEU A 166 3.40 -19.99 1.23
CA LEU A 166 4.28 -20.05 0.06
C LEU A 166 4.74 -21.47 -0.27
N GLY A 167 4.23 -22.49 0.44
CA GLY A 167 4.66 -23.88 0.28
C GLY A 167 6.08 -24.13 0.80
N LEU A 168 6.53 -23.35 1.77
CA LEU A 168 7.86 -23.50 2.37
C LEU A 168 7.93 -24.74 3.26
N PRO A 169 9.06 -25.48 3.27
CA PRO A 169 9.24 -26.69 4.09
C PRO A 169 8.95 -26.49 5.58
N SER A 170 9.25 -25.31 6.14
CA SER A 170 8.96 -24.98 7.53
C SER A 170 7.47 -24.81 7.83
N GLY A 171 6.61 -24.74 6.81
CA GLY A 171 5.20 -24.34 6.98
C GLY A 171 4.98 -22.91 7.39
N THR A 172 6.01 -22.05 7.35
CA THR A 172 5.91 -20.64 7.73
C THR A 172 4.94 -19.90 6.81
N LEU A 173 3.93 -19.28 7.40
CA LEU A 173 3.02 -18.39 6.72
C LEU A 173 3.57 -16.96 6.78
N TRP A 174 3.53 -16.25 5.65
CA TRP A 174 4.03 -14.89 5.52
C TRP A 174 2.87 -13.89 5.44
N LYS A 175 2.95 -12.81 6.21
CA LYS A 175 1.95 -11.75 6.09
C LYS A 175 1.96 -11.15 4.68
N SER A 176 0.78 -10.88 4.13
CA SER A 176 0.64 -10.36 2.75
C SER A 176 1.25 -8.97 2.56
N ALA A 177 1.35 -8.16 3.63
CA ALA A 177 1.81 -6.77 3.61
C ALA A 177 2.79 -6.47 4.75
N ASN A 178 3.64 -5.44 4.57
CA ASN A 178 4.50 -4.92 5.64
C ASN A 178 3.68 -4.36 6.79
N GLU A 179 4.29 -4.30 7.98
CA GLU A 179 3.66 -3.64 9.12
C GLU A 179 3.53 -2.14 8.91
N LYS A 180 2.36 -1.63 9.35
CA LYS A 180 2.07 -0.20 9.31
C LYS A 180 2.96 0.54 10.31
N GLY A 181 3.48 1.68 9.88
CA GLY A 181 4.44 2.47 10.68
C GLY A 181 5.76 2.69 9.96
N GLY A 182 5.97 1.97 8.86
CA GLY A 182 7.10 2.14 7.94
C GLY A 182 8.37 1.51 8.46
N PHE A 183 9.14 2.25 9.26
CA PHE A 183 10.45 1.80 9.75
C PHE A 183 10.44 1.65 11.27
N TYR A 184 11.03 0.55 11.73
CA TYR A 184 11.21 0.21 13.14
C TYR A 184 12.70 0.02 13.42
N THR A 185 13.20 0.52 14.54
CA THR A 185 14.49 0.06 15.08
C THR A 185 14.38 -1.42 15.44
N TYR A 186 15.51 -2.07 15.69
CA TYR A 186 15.48 -3.49 16.05
C TYR A 186 14.70 -3.71 17.36
N GLU A 187 14.95 -2.89 18.37
CA GLU A 187 14.29 -2.96 19.67
C GLU A 187 12.78 -2.71 19.55
N GLU A 188 12.38 -1.71 18.75
CA GLU A 188 10.97 -1.46 18.46
C GLU A 188 10.31 -2.66 17.77
N ALA A 189 10.99 -3.27 16.80
CA ALA A 189 10.48 -4.43 16.08
C ALA A 189 10.32 -5.65 17.00
N VAL A 190 11.34 -5.98 17.79
CA VAL A 190 11.31 -7.12 18.72
C VAL A 190 10.28 -6.90 19.82
N SER A 191 10.27 -5.71 20.44
CA SER A 191 9.32 -5.38 21.52
C SER A 191 7.87 -5.43 21.05
N LYS A 192 7.61 -4.98 19.82
CA LYS A 192 6.25 -4.86 19.30
C LYS A 192 5.70 -6.15 18.69
N PHE A 193 6.55 -6.94 18.04
CA PHE A 193 6.11 -8.07 17.23
C PHE A 193 6.55 -9.43 17.76
N GLY A 194 7.58 -9.48 18.59
CA GLY A 194 8.03 -10.68 19.30
C GLY A 194 8.30 -11.86 18.35
N ASP A 195 7.66 -12.98 18.65
CA ASP A 195 7.73 -14.25 17.92
C ASP A 195 7.17 -14.21 16.49
N LYS A 196 6.42 -13.17 16.15
CA LYS A 196 5.92 -12.94 14.78
C LYS A 196 6.94 -12.27 13.87
N LEU A 197 8.05 -11.75 14.39
CA LEU A 197 9.14 -11.25 13.57
C LEU A 197 9.93 -12.46 13.03
N PRO A 198 10.18 -12.59 11.70
CA PRO A 198 10.82 -13.76 11.13
C PRO A 198 12.23 -13.95 11.69
N THR A 199 12.63 -15.18 11.94
CA THR A 199 14.03 -15.49 12.28
C THR A 199 14.91 -15.36 11.05
N ARG A 200 16.22 -15.35 11.26
CA ARG A 200 17.21 -15.39 10.17
C ARG A 200 16.99 -16.61 9.28
N GLU A 201 16.78 -17.78 9.87
CA GLU A 201 16.57 -19.05 9.17
C GLU A 201 15.32 -19.00 8.29
N GLN A 202 14.21 -18.41 8.77
CA GLN A 202 13.00 -18.24 7.97
C GLN A 202 13.21 -17.28 6.78
N LEU A 203 14.01 -16.23 6.96
CA LEU A 203 14.38 -15.32 5.86
C LEU A 203 15.34 -15.99 4.86
N GLU A 204 16.27 -16.83 5.33
CA GLU A 204 17.16 -17.63 4.48
C GLU A 204 16.37 -18.70 3.69
N GLU A 205 15.38 -19.33 4.31
CA GLU A 205 14.47 -20.27 3.65
C GLU A 205 13.66 -19.55 2.55
N LEU A 206 13.05 -18.41 2.88
CA LEU A 206 12.32 -17.57 1.91
C LEU A 206 13.22 -17.22 0.72
N LYS A 207 14.47 -16.81 1.00
CA LYS A 207 15.45 -16.45 -0.03
C LYS A 207 15.80 -17.63 -0.93
N GLY A 208 16.01 -18.80 -0.35
CA GLY A 208 16.54 -19.99 -1.05
C GLY A 208 15.48 -20.82 -1.76
N MET A 209 14.23 -20.80 -1.27
CA MET A 209 13.18 -21.72 -1.73
C MET A 209 12.12 -21.04 -2.63
N CYS A 210 12.16 -19.72 -2.78
CA CYS A 210 11.20 -18.99 -3.61
C CYS A 210 11.85 -18.39 -4.85
N THR A 211 11.04 -18.16 -5.88
CA THR A 211 11.43 -17.38 -7.06
C THR A 211 11.26 -15.90 -6.80
N TRP A 212 12.32 -15.12 -7.02
CA TRP A 212 12.36 -13.68 -6.82
C TRP A 212 12.31 -12.94 -8.16
N THR A 213 11.27 -12.15 -8.39
CA THR A 213 11.10 -11.35 -9.62
C THR A 213 11.07 -9.88 -9.27
N TRP A 214 12.03 -9.12 -9.78
CA TRP A 214 12.08 -7.66 -9.59
C TRP A 214 10.94 -6.96 -10.32
N THR A 215 10.21 -6.08 -9.64
CA THR A 215 9.02 -5.39 -10.17
C THR A 215 9.25 -3.90 -10.41
N GLY A 216 10.53 -3.44 -10.38
CA GLY A 216 10.91 -2.04 -10.48
C GLY A 216 10.97 -1.31 -9.16
N ARG A 217 10.36 -1.82 -8.08
CA ARG A 217 10.30 -1.19 -6.75
C ARG A 217 10.27 -2.18 -5.59
N GLY A 218 10.72 -3.39 -5.82
CA GLY A 218 10.71 -4.47 -4.85
C GLY A 218 10.61 -5.80 -5.56
N TYR A 219 10.54 -6.87 -4.79
CA TYR A 219 10.41 -8.20 -5.32
C TYR A 219 9.02 -8.78 -5.13
N LYS A 220 8.50 -9.39 -6.19
CA LYS A 220 7.48 -10.43 -6.09
C LYS A 220 8.21 -11.74 -5.75
N VAL A 221 7.91 -12.31 -4.58
CA VAL A 221 8.48 -13.55 -4.09
C VAL A 221 7.41 -14.63 -4.22
N THR A 222 7.66 -15.63 -5.06
CA THR A 222 6.68 -16.66 -5.43
C THR A 222 7.20 -18.01 -4.94
N GLY A 223 6.40 -18.69 -4.14
CA GLY A 223 6.67 -20.05 -3.70
C GLY A 223 6.33 -21.10 -4.77
N ASP A 224 6.77 -22.34 -4.55
CA ASP A 224 6.55 -23.46 -5.49
C ASP A 224 5.07 -23.82 -5.68
N ASN A 225 4.21 -23.48 -4.72
CA ASN A 225 2.76 -23.63 -4.81
C ASN A 225 2.07 -22.53 -5.65
N GLY A 226 2.83 -21.59 -6.21
CA GLY A 226 2.34 -20.49 -7.06
C GLY A 226 1.84 -19.26 -6.29
N ASN A 227 1.68 -19.34 -4.97
CA ASN A 227 1.33 -18.20 -4.13
C ASN A 227 2.50 -17.21 -4.03
N SER A 228 2.21 -15.95 -3.81
CA SER A 228 3.26 -14.94 -3.77
C SER A 228 2.97 -13.82 -2.79
N ILE A 229 4.04 -13.20 -2.30
CA ILE A 229 4.03 -11.94 -1.56
C ILE A 229 4.86 -10.90 -2.33
N VAL A 230 4.63 -9.62 -2.04
CA VAL A 230 5.48 -8.53 -2.54
C VAL A 230 6.26 -7.95 -1.37
N LEU A 231 7.59 -7.87 -1.51
CA LEU A 231 8.49 -7.18 -0.59
C LEU A 231 8.93 -5.85 -1.22
N PRO A 232 8.35 -4.70 -0.80
CA PRO A 232 8.74 -3.39 -1.31
C PRO A 232 10.20 -3.02 -1.02
N ALA A 233 10.86 -2.37 -1.98
CA ALA A 233 12.12 -1.67 -1.77
C ALA A 233 11.85 -0.34 -1.06
N ALA A 234 11.49 -0.40 0.22
CA ALA A 234 11.07 0.77 1.00
C ALA A 234 12.24 1.66 1.44
N GLY A 235 13.50 1.23 1.22
CA GLY A 235 14.68 1.89 1.77
C GLY A 235 14.88 1.59 3.25
N TYR A 236 15.55 2.52 3.94
CA TYR A 236 15.73 2.47 5.39
C TYR A 236 15.77 3.87 5.99
N ARG A 237 15.57 3.97 7.29
CA ARG A 237 15.79 5.17 8.10
C ARG A 237 17.10 5.01 8.88
N ASP A 238 17.99 6.03 8.86
CA ASP A 238 19.19 6.01 9.69
C ASP A 238 18.88 6.34 11.17
N CYS A 239 19.93 6.36 12.01
CA CYS A 239 19.78 6.63 13.43
C CYS A 239 19.37 8.08 13.74
N ASP A 240 19.60 9.00 12.80
CA ASP A 240 19.25 10.42 12.92
C ASP A 240 17.84 10.72 12.39
N GLY A 241 17.16 9.73 11.80
CA GLY A 241 15.79 9.84 11.33
C GLY A 241 15.64 10.08 9.83
N TYR A 242 16.72 10.21 9.07
CA TYR A 242 16.68 10.42 7.62
C TYR A 242 16.40 9.13 6.86
N VAL A 243 15.61 9.22 5.79
CA VAL A 243 15.20 8.07 4.97
C VAL A 243 15.95 8.04 3.66
N TYR A 244 16.54 6.88 3.32
CA TYR A 244 17.37 6.67 2.15
C TYR A 244 16.88 5.51 1.27
N PHE A 245 17.23 5.57 -0.02
CA PHE A 245 17.10 4.49 -1.01
C PHE A 245 15.69 3.92 -1.21
N VAL A 246 14.66 4.74 -1.01
CA VAL A 246 13.28 4.36 -1.31
C VAL A 246 13.12 4.04 -2.80
N GLY A 247 12.55 2.89 -3.10
CA GLY A 247 12.39 2.38 -4.46
C GLY A 247 13.61 1.62 -5.01
N THR A 248 14.73 1.61 -4.29
CA THR A 248 16.00 1.00 -4.74
C THR A 248 16.39 -0.19 -3.89
N TYR A 249 16.36 -0.04 -2.55
CA TYR A 249 16.76 -1.09 -1.60
C TYR A 249 15.59 -1.52 -0.71
N GLY A 250 15.51 -2.83 -0.42
CA GLY A 250 14.67 -3.39 0.61
C GLY A 250 15.50 -3.88 1.78
N HIS A 251 15.06 -3.54 2.99
CA HIS A 251 15.71 -3.91 4.24
C HIS A 251 14.65 -4.39 5.23
N TYR A 252 14.74 -5.64 5.67
CA TYR A 252 13.75 -6.28 6.52
C TYR A 252 14.40 -6.90 7.74
N TRP A 253 13.99 -6.50 8.94
CA TRP A 253 14.51 -7.09 10.17
C TRP A 253 14.17 -8.57 10.29
N SER A 254 15.12 -9.35 10.81
CA SER A 254 14.85 -10.63 11.48
C SER A 254 14.72 -10.41 12.98
N SER A 255 14.22 -11.39 13.72
CA SER A 255 14.26 -11.43 15.19
C SER A 255 15.62 -11.85 15.74
N THR A 256 16.51 -12.39 14.90
CA THR A 256 17.80 -12.93 15.30
C THR A 256 18.80 -11.80 15.56
N PRO A 257 19.33 -11.68 16.80
CA PRO A 257 20.38 -10.73 17.10
C PRO A 257 21.69 -11.12 16.43
N GLY A 258 22.53 -10.16 16.10
CA GLY A 258 23.94 -10.39 15.75
C GLY A 258 24.82 -10.35 17.00
N ASP A 259 24.85 -9.18 17.63
CA ASP A 259 25.55 -8.94 18.92
C ASP A 259 24.84 -7.80 19.68
N SER A 260 25.53 -7.09 20.58
CA SER A 260 24.96 -5.96 21.34
C SER A 260 24.48 -4.81 20.45
N ASP A 261 25.17 -4.55 19.35
CA ASP A 261 24.97 -3.37 18.51
C ASP A 261 24.34 -3.68 17.17
N TYR A 262 24.37 -4.95 16.73
CA TYR A 262 23.95 -5.40 15.41
C TYR A 262 22.86 -6.46 15.49
N ALA A 263 22.01 -6.49 14.44
CA ALA A 263 21.00 -7.51 14.24
C ALA A 263 20.92 -7.94 12.76
N TRP A 264 20.49 -9.20 12.53
CA TRP A 264 20.37 -9.76 11.20
C TRP A 264 19.16 -9.19 10.46
N ARG A 265 19.31 -9.03 9.16
CA ARG A 265 18.27 -8.54 8.23
C ARG A 265 18.41 -9.16 6.86
N LEU A 266 17.29 -9.28 6.17
CA LEU A 266 17.25 -9.48 4.72
C LEU A 266 17.51 -8.15 4.02
N ASN A 267 18.36 -8.17 3.02
CA ASN A 267 18.70 -7.02 2.18
C ASN A 267 18.55 -7.39 0.72
N PHE A 268 18.07 -6.44 -0.10
CA PHE A 268 18.04 -6.61 -1.54
C PHE A 268 18.05 -5.27 -2.29
N ASP A 269 18.51 -5.33 -3.54
CA ASP A 269 18.32 -4.33 -4.59
C ASP A 269 17.81 -5.03 -5.86
N SER A 270 17.88 -4.37 -7.02
CA SER A 270 17.42 -4.96 -8.29
C SER A 270 18.28 -6.12 -8.81
N SER A 271 19.46 -6.35 -8.26
CA SER A 271 20.45 -7.33 -8.73
C SER A 271 20.63 -8.52 -7.82
N GLU A 272 20.46 -8.35 -6.52
CA GLU A 272 20.76 -9.41 -5.55
C GLU A 272 19.86 -9.37 -4.29
N VAL A 273 19.79 -10.53 -3.62
CA VAL A 273 19.10 -10.74 -2.35
C VAL A 273 20.05 -11.46 -1.41
N TYR A 274 20.35 -10.87 -0.26
CA TYR A 274 21.29 -11.45 0.70
C TYR A 274 20.95 -11.14 2.15
N MET A 275 21.45 -11.97 3.07
CA MET A 275 21.39 -11.72 4.52
C MET A 275 22.62 -10.94 4.95
N TYR A 276 22.39 -9.94 5.78
CA TYR A 276 23.45 -9.14 6.38
C TYR A 276 23.07 -8.70 7.80
N TYR A 277 23.99 -8.18 8.57
CA TYR A 277 23.72 -7.59 9.89
C TYR A 277 24.09 -6.11 9.89
N ASN A 278 23.44 -5.32 10.72
CA ASN A 278 23.69 -3.88 10.79
C ASN A 278 23.21 -3.31 12.12
N TYR A 279 23.55 -2.05 12.37
CA TYR A 279 23.22 -1.33 13.61
C TYR A 279 21.73 -1.38 13.92
N ARG A 280 21.41 -1.67 15.18
CA ARG A 280 20.04 -1.81 15.69
C ARG A 280 19.25 -0.51 15.70
N CYS A 281 19.93 0.66 15.76
CA CYS A 281 19.30 1.98 15.71
C CYS A 281 18.69 2.31 14.35
N TYR A 282 19.10 1.65 13.26
CA TYR A 282 18.48 1.88 11.95
C TYR A 282 17.01 1.45 11.94
N GLY A 283 16.17 2.26 11.29
CA GLY A 283 14.78 1.89 11.02
C GLY A 283 14.64 1.06 9.74
N ARG A 284 14.00 -0.12 9.84
CA ARG A 284 13.80 -1.04 8.72
C ARG A 284 12.36 -1.51 8.63
N SER A 285 11.99 -2.03 7.46
CA SER A 285 10.70 -2.66 7.25
C SER A 285 10.55 -3.92 8.10
N VAL A 286 9.30 -4.23 8.45
CA VAL A 286 8.91 -5.46 9.13
C VAL A 286 7.88 -6.20 8.29
N ARG A 287 8.16 -7.46 8.00
CA ARG A 287 7.24 -8.43 7.41
C ARG A 287 7.06 -9.57 8.40
N LEU A 288 5.84 -9.74 8.91
CA LEU A 288 5.57 -10.75 9.93
C LEU A 288 5.41 -12.13 9.34
N VAL A 289 5.62 -13.11 10.21
CA VAL A 289 5.39 -14.54 9.97
C VAL A 289 4.47 -15.13 11.04
N GLN A 290 3.92 -16.29 10.71
CA GLN A 290 3.17 -17.14 11.63
C GLN A 290 3.58 -18.59 11.37
N GLY A 291 3.88 -19.36 12.41
CA GLY A 291 3.99 -20.80 12.31
C GLY A 291 2.61 -21.44 12.08
N GLN A 292 2.58 -22.62 11.46
CA GLN A 292 1.37 -23.46 11.44
C GLN A 292 1.11 -24.08 12.80
#